data_364108daef7521fa7d7e3d22576a79d5
#
_entry.id   364108daef7521fa7d7e3d22576a79d5
#
_cell.length_a   1.000
_cell.length_b   1.000
_cell.length_c   1.000
_cell.angle_alpha   90.00
_cell.angle_beta   90.00
_cell.angle_gamma   90.00
#
_symmetry.space_group_name_H-M   'P 1'
#
loop_
_entity.id
_entity.type
_entity.pdbx_description
1 polymer ?
#
loop_
_entity_poly.entity_id
_entity_poly.type
_entity_poly.pdbx_seq_one_letter_code
_entity_poly.pdbx_strand_id
1 'polypeptide(L)'
;LNELLSQNIIPVINENDIVATEELKFGDNDRLSAIVSIIVNASKLLIITNKEGLYDFNPDKNSEAKVIDFIQYDSSQLTDLIPISEHGEGQGGFSTKIMAAQMAGFSGIPTQIISWSEENITKAINGEQVGTLILESENKIRLKKLWIAYGMQPISRVTIDEGAYSALKNDASLLYSGVIDVDKKFNINDGLEIVFDKNVVAKGLAKIASDDKNKNGVLIHKDDLIIL
;
A
#
# COMPACT_ATOMS: atom_id res chain seq x y z
N LEU A 1 -0.15 -18.54 10.68
CA LEU A 1 0.24 -17.50 11.64
C LEU A 1 -0.70 -17.47 12.85
N ASN A 2 -2.00 -17.31 12.67
CA ASN A 2 -2.96 -17.23 13.78
C ASN A 2 -2.93 -18.47 14.69
N GLU A 3 -2.71 -19.66 14.12
CA GLU A 3 -2.55 -20.90 14.90
C GLU A 3 -1.30 -20.86 15.81
N LEU A 4 -0.17 -20.34 15.31
CA LEU A 4 1.04 -20.18 16.12
C LEU A 4 0.82 -19.16 17.25
N LEU A 5 0.18 -18.03 16.93
CA LEU A 5 -0.13 -17.01 17.94
C LEU A 5 -1.09 -17.53 19.02
N SER A 6 -2.09 -18.35 18.67
CA SER A 6 -3.00 -18.97 19.63
C SER A 6 -2.30 -19.92 20.60
N GLN A 7 -1.15 -20.47 20.20
CA GLN A 7 -0.29 -21.32 21.03
C GLN A 7 0.80 -20.53 21.77
N ASN A 8 0.75 -19.19 21.79
CA ASN A 8 1.77 -18.29 22.35
C ASN A 8 3.15 -18.45 21.71
N ILE A 9 3.22 -18.86 20.43
CA ILE A 9 4.45 -18.93 19.67
C ILE A 9 4.61 -17.63 18.89
N ILE A 10 5.77 -16.98 19.02
CA ILE A 10 6.11 -15.76 18.28
C ILE A 10 6.71 -16.17 16.93
N PRO A 11 6.03 -15.94 15.79
CA PRO A 11 6.59 -16.25 14.48
C PRO A 11 7.65 -15.21 14.11
N VAL A 12 8.82 -15.67 13.65
CA VAL A 12 9.84 -14.84 13.02
C VAL A 12 9.75 -15.05 11.52
N ILE A 13 9.53 -13.97 10.76
CA ILE A 13 9.22 -14.01 9.34
C ILE A 13 10.24 -13.19 8.57
N ASN A 14 10.71 -13.73 7.45
CA ASN A 14 11.55 -13.03 6.48
C ASN A 14 11.12 -13.40 5.07
N GLU A 15 11.42 -12.55 4.09
CA GLU A 15 11.23 -12.91 2.69
C GLU A 15 12.18 -14.04 2.25
N ASN A 16 11.73 -14.85 1.27
CA ASN A 16 12.53 -15.94 0.73
C ASN A 16 13.20 -15.49 -0.58
N ASP A 17 14.36 -14.88 -0.49
CA ASP A 17 15.13 -14.36 -1.63
C ASP A 17 15.56 -15.45 -2.64
N ILE A 18 15.57 -16.72 -2.24
CA ILE A 18 16.06 -17.83 -3.07
C ILE A 18 15.04 -18.23 -4.14
N VAL A 19 13.75 -18.15 -3.85
CA VAL A 19 12.67 -18.56 -4.76
C VAL A 19 11.90 -17.39 -5.37
N ALA A 20 12.22 -16.16 -4.97
CA ALA A 20 11.61 -14.98 -5.57
C ALA A 20 12.20 -14.78 -6.98
N THR A 21 11.41 -15.04 -8.01
CA THR A 21 11.71 -14.55 -9.36
C THR A 21 11.67 -13.01 -9.35
N GLU A 22 12.34 -12.35 -10.30
CA GLU A 22 12.37 -10.88 -10.36
C GLU A 22 10.98 -10.24 -10.35
N GLU A 23 9.98 -10.96 -10.86
CA GLU A 23 8.56 -10.56 -10.87
C GLU A 23 7.88 -10.65 -9.48
N LEU A 24 8.44 -11.43 -8.54
CA LEU A 24 7.92 -11.66 -7.18
C LEU A 24 8.79 -11.05 -6.09
N LYS A 25 9.81 -10.29 -6.46
CA LYS A 25 10.59 -9.51 -5.48
C LYS A 25 9.68 -8.44 -4.86
N PHE A 26 9.06 -8.80 -3.75
CA PHE A 26 8.37 -7.83 -2.89
C PHE A 26 9.35 -6.80 -2.31
N GLY A 27 10.64 -7.08 -2.44
CA GLY A 27 11.79 -6.21 -2.33
C GLY A 27 12.02 -5.56 -0.98
N ASP A 28 11.22 -5.89 0.06
CA ASP A 28 11.34 -5.18 1.31
C ASP A 28 10.55 -5.83 2.46
N ASN A 29 11.24 -6.07 3.56
CA ASN A 29 10.64 -6.53 4.81
C ASN A 29 9.64 -5.53 5.41
N ASP A 30 9.72 -4.24 5.09
CA ASP A 30 8.74 -3.26 5.53
C ASP A 30 7.35 -3.60 4.97
N ARG A 31 7.28 -3.86 3.66
CA ARG A 31 6.03 -4.28 3.01
C ARG A 31 5.53 -5.63 3.50
N LEU A 32 6.44 -6.60 3.68
CA LEU A 32 6.09 -7.89 4.25
C LEU A 32 5.50 -7.73 5.66
N SER A 33 6.07 -6.86 6.49
CA SER A 33 5.58 -6.57 7.84
C SER A 33 4.16 -5.99 7.83
N ALA A 34 3.85 -5.10 6.88
CA ALA A 34 2.50 -4.57 6.70
C ALA A 34 1.51 -5.68 6.30
N ILE A 35 1.87 -6.55 5.35
CA ILE A 35 1.03 -7.69 4.95
C ILE A 35 0.78 -8.63 6.14
N VAL A 36 1.82 -8.96 6.90
CA VAL A 36 1.71 -9.83 8.08
C VAL A 36 0.81 -9.19 9.13
N SER A 37 0.99 -7.88 9.42
CA SER A 37 0.16 -7.15 10.39
C SER A 37 -1.32 -7.22 10.03
N ILE A 38 -1.65 -7.13 8.74
CA ILE A 38 -3.02 -7.24 8.23
C ILE A 38 -3.57 -8.66 8.37
N ILE A 39 -2.77 -9.68 8.02
CA ILE A 39 -3.18 -11.10 8.10
C ILE A 39 -3.50 -11.50 9.54
N VAL A 40 -2.71 -11.04 10.52
CA VAL A 40 -2.92 -11.36 11.93
C VAL A 40 -3.87 -10.39 12.64
N ASN A 41 -4.37 -9.38 11.93
CA ASN A 41 -5.18 -8.29 12.49
C ASN A 41 -4.49 -7.65 13.70
N ALA A 42 -3.22 -7.24 13.50
CA ALA A 42 -2.42 -6.63 14.54
C ALA A 42 -3.05 -5.34 15.08
N SER A 43 -2.84 -5.04 16.33
CA SER A 43 -3.28 -3.77 16.94
C SER A 43 -2.39 -2.59 16.57
N LYS A 44 -1.14 -2.85 16.16
CA LYS A 44 -0.14 -1.85 15.76
C LYS A 44 0.96 -2.52 14.92
N LEU A 45 1.49 -1.80 13.95
CA LEU A 45 2.74 -2.11 13.27
C LEU A 45 3.85 -1.23 13.84
N LEU A 46 4.96 -1.82 14.25
CA LEU A 46 6.14 -1.11 14.73
C LEU A 46 7.28 -1.30 13.72
N ILE A 47 7.71 -0.21 13.09
CA ILE A 47 8.85 -0.19 12.16
C ILE A 47 10.06 0.41 12.88
N ILE A 48 11.12 -0.37 13.00
CA ILE A 48 12.35 0.04 13.67
C ILE A 48 13.40 0.40 12.61
N THR A 49 14.00 1.57 12.76
CA THR A 49 14.95 2.13 11.80
C THR A 49 16.15 2.75 12.53
N ASN A 50 17.12 3.28 11.77
CA ASN A 50 18.26 4.02 12.30
C ASN A 50 18.00 5.53 12.46
N LYS A 51 16.81 6.02 12.08
CA LYS A 51 16.37 7.41 12.23
C LYS A 51 15.33 7.50 13.35
N GLU A 52 15.19 8.64 13.99
CA GLU A 52 14.26 8.81 15.12
C GLU A 52 12.78 8.69 14.72
N GLY A 53 12.45 8.93 13.45
CA GLY A 53 11.12 8.88 12.89
C GLY A 53 11.10 9.44 11.46
N LEU A 54 9.95 9.91 11.01
CA LEU A 54 9.80 10.71 9.80
C LEU A 54 10.13 12.16 10.12
N TYR A 55 10.85 12.83 9.23
CA TYR A 55 11.20 14.24 9.36
C TYR A 55 10.43 15.09 8.36
N ASP A 56 10.15 16.33 8.74
CA ASP A 56 9.51 17.33 7.86
C ASP A 56 10.39 17.71 6.66
N PHE A 57 11.71 17.63 6.81
CA PHE A 57 12.72 17.80 5.76
C PHE A 57 13.80 16.73 5.87
N ASN A 58 14.59 16.55 4.81
CA ASN A 58 15.73 15.62 4.86
C ASN A 58 16.77 16.09 5.91
N PRO A 59 16.98 15.35 7.02
CA PRO A 59 17.88 15.76 8.10
C PRO A 59 19.34 15.79 7.69
N ASP A 60 19.74 15.06 6.63
CA ASP A 60 21.12 15.08 6.11
C ASP A 60 21.40 16.34 5.29
N LYS A 61 20.34 17.09 4.88
CA LYS A 61 20.44 18.34 4.11
C LYS A 61 20.01 19.58 4.89
N ASN A 62 19.24 19.41 5.94
CA ASN A 62 18.71 20.50 6.77
C ASN A 62 18.86 20.15 8.24
N SER A 63 19.76 20.84 8.94
CA SER A 63 20.00 20.63 10.38
C SER A 63 18.84 21.08 11.27
N GLU A 64 17.86 21.81 10.74
CA GLU A 64 16.64 22.22 11.46
C GLU A 64 15.47 21.26 11.28
N ALA A 65 15.67 20.17 10.54
CA ALA A 65 14.65 19.15 10.32
C ALA A 65 14.16 18.57 11.64
N LYS A 66 12.84 18.50 11.80
CA LYS A 66 12.18 18.00 13.01
C LYS A 66 11.46 16.72 12.74
N VAL A 67 11.45 15.83 13.73
CA VAL A 67 10.65 14.62 13.69
C VAL A 67 9.16 14.99 13.73
N ILE A 68 8.36 14.38 12.88
CA ILE A 68 6.91 14.52 12.87
C ILE A 68 6.34 13.58 13.93
N ASP A 69 5.63 14.11 14.93
CA ASP A 69 5.08 13.29 16.01
C ASP A 69 3.97 12.36 15.51
N PHE A 70 3.03 12.87 14.69
CA PHE A 70 1.95 12.08 14.11
C PHE A 70 1.48 12.66 12.78
N ILE A 71 0.97 11.77 11.91
CA ILE A 71 0.48 12.12 10.58
C ILE A 71 -0.59 11.09 10.16
N GLN A 72 -1.58 11.52 9.36
CA GLN A 72 -2.58 10.61 8.80
C GLN A 72 -1.98 9.76 7.68
N TYR A 73 -2.39 8.49 7.58
CA TYR A 73 -1.88 7.54 6.58
C TYR A 73 -2.13 7.97 5.13
N ASP A 74 -3.19 8.76 4.88
CA ASP A 74 -3.62 9.26 3.57
C ASP A 74 -3.28 10.75 3.36
N SER A 75 -2.50 11.35 4.25
CA SER A 75 -2.07 12.74 4.13
C SER A 75 -1.21 12.95 2.88
N SER A 76 -1.49 14.01 2.12
CA SER A 76 -0.62 14.46 1.02
C SER A 76 0.79 14.76 1.52
N GLN A 77 0.93 15.30 2.74
CA GLN A 77 2.22 15.52 3.37
C GLN A 77 3.05 14.23 3.49
N LEU A 78 2.41 13.09 3.81
CA LEU A 78 3.10 11.81 3.88
C LEU A 78 3.63 11.37 2.50
N THR A 79 2.84 11.63 1.45
CA THR A 79 3.24 11.35 0.06
C THR A 79 4.36 12.30 -0.40
N ASP A 80 4.31 13.57 0.01
CA ASP A 80 5.32 14.58 -0.34
C ASP A 80 6.69 14.30 0.32
N LEU A 81 6.73 13.52 1.40
CA LEU A 81 7.96 13.06 2.02
C LEU A 81 8.70 11.98 1.21
N ILE A 82 8.05 11.40 0.19
CA ILE A 82 8.69 10.45 -0.72
C ILE A 82 9.49 11.24 -1.77
N PRO A 83 10.84 11.19 -1.78
CA PRO A 83 11.62 11.94 -2.74
C PRO A 83 11.34 11.48 -4.17
N ILE A 84 11.07 12.41 -5.09
CA ILE A 84 10.84 12.14 -6.52
C ILE A 84 12.08 11.50 -7.20
N SER A 85 13.26 11.59 -6.57
CA SER A 85 14.54 11.11 -7.10
C SER A 85 14.91 9.67 -6.72
N GLU A 86 14.11 8.96 -5.93
CA GLU A 86 14.43 7.62 -5.42
C GLU A 86 14.01 6.46 -6.36
N HIS A 87 13.98 6.70 -7.67
CA HIS A 87 13.86 5.62 -8.66
C HIS A 87 15.22 4.96 -8.99
N GLY A 88 16.26 5.20 -8.17
CA GLY A 88 17.59 4.63 -8.29
C GLY A 88 17.84 3.50 -7.30
N GLU A 89 18.44 2.40 -7.78
CA GLU A 89 18.90 1.26 -6.99
C GLU A 89 19.73 1.74 -5.78
N GLY A 90 19.27 1.48 -4.56
CA GLY A 90 20.05 1.61 -3.33
C GLY A 90 19.58 2.61 -2.27
N GLN A 91 18.49 3.37 -2.45
CA GLN A 91 17.97 4.32 -1.46
C GLN A 91 16.51 4.06 -1.02
N GLY A 92 16.02 2.85 -1.18
CA GLY A 92 14.64 2.43 -0.97
C GLY A 92 14.12 2.45 0.48
N GLY A 93 14.95 2.73 1.48
CA GLY A 93 14.59 2.49 2.87
C GLY A 93 13.52 3.42 3.46
N PHE A 94 13.26 4.60 2.91
CA PHE A 94 12.30 5.55 3.47
C PHE A 94 10.92 5.46 2.79
N SER A 95 10.91 5.40 1.48
CA SER A 95 9.68 5.23 0.67
C SER A 95 8.97 3.92 0.98
N THR A 96 9.71 2.83 1.20
CA THR A 96 9.16 1.53 1.56
C THR A 96 8.46 1.54 2.91
N LYS A 97 9.02 2.24 3.91
CA LYS A 97 8.41 2.42 5.22
C LYS A 97 7.12 3.23 5.16
N ILE A 98 7.09 4.29 4.37
CA ILE A 98 5.88 5.07 4.12
C ILE A 98 4.81 4.20 3.45
N MET A 99 5.16 3.46 2.41
CA MET A 99 4.23 2.55 1.73
C MET A 99 3.68 1.48 2.67
N ALA A 100 4.53 0.88 3.50
CA ALA A 100 4.11 -0.10 4.49
C ALA A 100 3.14 0.51 5.51
N ALA A 101 3.44 1.73 5.99
CA ALA A 101 2.59 2.45 6.92
C ALA A 101 1.24 2.85 6.30
N GLN A 102 1.23 3.32 5.04
CA GLN A 102 -0.01 3.59 4.31
C GLN A 102 -0.86 2.33 4.15
N MET A 103 -0.23 1.21 3.79
CA MET A 103 -0.89 -0.08 3.64
C MET A 103 -1.52 -0.58 4.94
N ALA A 104 -0.80 -0.48 6.06
CA ALA A 104 -1.30 -0.81 7.38
C ALA A 104 -2.41 0.14 7.81
N GLY A 105 -2.19 1.47 7.67
CA GLY A 105 -3.16 2.51 8.02
C GLY A 105 -4.47 2.39 7.26
N PHE A 106 -4.41 2.08 5.98
CA PHE A 106 -5.57 1.81 5.14
C PHE A 106 -6.39 0.59 5.64
N SER A 107 -5.74 -0.34 6.34
CA SER A 107 -6.37 -1.52 6.97
C SER A 107 -6.88 -1.26 8.38
N GLY A 108 -6.77 -0.05 8.87
CA GLY A 108 -7.11 0.29 10.25
C GLY A 108 -6.07 -0.19 11.26
N ILE A 109 -4.79 -0.20 10.89
CA ILE A 109 -3.67 -0.56 11.76
C ILE A 109 -2.71 0.63 11.82
N PRO A 110 -2.59 1.30 13.00
CA PRO A 110 -1.64 2.39 13.17
C PRO A 110 -0.20 1.87 13.06
N THR A 111 0.68 2.68 12.47
CA THR A 111 2.10 2.35 12.33
C THR A 111 2.94 3.33 13.11
N GLN A 112 3.85 2.85 13.93
CA GLN A 112 4.82 3.67 14.65
C GLN A 112 6.23 3.41 14.11
N ILE A 113 6.92 4.47 13.66
CA ILE A 113 8.30 4.42 13.16
C ILE A 113 9.21 5.02 14.21
N ILE A 114 10.17 4.23 14.70
CA ILE A 114 11.06 4.60 15.80
C ILE A 114 12.51 4.26 15.48
N SER A 115 13.45 4.92 16.18
CA SER A 115 14.84 4.50 16.18
C SER A 115 15.04 3.27 17.06
N TRP A 116 16.08 2.49 16.70
CA TRP A 116 16.49 1.33 17.48
C TRP A 116 17.03 1.77 18.85
N SER A 117 16.30 1.47 19.91
CA SER A 117 16.78 1.40 21.29
C SER A 117 15.79 0.58 22.13
N GLU A 118 16.27 -0.07 23.18
CA GLU A 118 15.42 -0.81 24.11
C GLU A 118 14.38 0.12 24.77
N GLU A 119 14.78 1.35 25.10
CA GLU A 119 13.90 2.37 25.68
C GLU A 119 12.77 2.74 24.71
N ASN A 120 13.08 3.04 23.44
CA ASN A 120 12.07 3.44 22.44
C ASN A 120 11.10 2.29 22.14
N ILE A 121 11.59 1.06 22.04
CA ILE A 121 10.74 -0.12 21.84
C ILE A 121 9.79 -0.28 23.03
N THR A 122 10.29 -0.17 24.26
CA THR A 122 9.48 -0.27 25.47
C THR A 122 8.41 0.82 25.52
N LYS A 123 8.77 2.08 25.24
CA LYS A 123 7.83 3.20 25.15
C LYS A 123 6.73 2.95 24.11
N ALA A 124 7.12 2.53 22.90
CA ALA A 124 6.18 2.27 21.82
C ALA A 124 5.19 1.14 22.15
N ILE A 125 5.66 0.06 22.82
CA ILE A 125 4.81 -1.06 23.27
C ILE A 125 3.83 -0.59 24.35
N ASN A 126 4.27 0.28 25.25
CA ASN A 126 3.43 0.85 26.31
C ASN A 126 2.46 1.93 25.82
N GLY A 127 2.49 2.27 24.52
CA GLY A 127 1.62 3.29 23.94
C GLY A 127 2.08 4.71 24.15
N GLU A 128 3.32 4.91 24.60
CA GLU A 128 3.93 6.23 24.75
C GLU A 128 4.33 6.81 23.38
N GLN A 129 4.30 8.15 23.26
CA GLN A 129 4.74 8.84 22.07
C GLN A 129 6.25 8.78 21.96
N VAL A 130 6.74 8.16 20.90
CA VAL A 130 8.15 8.12 20.49
C VAL A 130 8.23 7.92 18.98
N GLY A 131 9.13 8.65 18.33
CA GLY A 131 9.22 8.64 16.87
C GLY A 131 7.97 9.21 16.20
N THR A 132 7.57 8.67 15.07
CA THR A 132 6.39 9.11 14.31
C THR A 132 5.27 8.08 14.39
N LEU A 133 4.09 8.49 14.82
CA LEU A 133 2.87 7.70 14.76
C LEU A 133 2.09 8.07 13.49
N ILE A 134 1.92 7.10 12.60
CA ILE A 134 1.07 7.20 11.42
C ILE A 134 -0.30 6.63 11.79
N LEU A 135 -1.30 7.52 11.80
CA LEU A 135 -2.67 7.20 12.21
C LEU A 135 -3.37 6.42 11.09
N GLU A 136 -4.23 5.53 11.51
CA GLU A 136 -4.99 4.62 10.64
C GLU A 136 -6.32 5.20 10.17
N SER A 137 -6.92 4.53 9.18
CA SER A 137 -8.28 4.77 8.73
C SER A 137 -9.31 4.28 9.76
N GLU A 138 -10.34 5.07 10.00
CA GLU A 138 -11.50 4.65 10.78
C GLU A 138 -12.29 3.51 10.09
N ASN A 139 -12.21 3.44 8.76
CA ASN A 139 -12.89 2.45 7.94
C ASN A 139 -11.93 1.32 7.52
N LYS A 140 -12.03 0.16 8.15
CA LYS A 140 -11.23 -1.01 7.78
C LYS A 140 -11.59 -1.51 6.39
N ILE A 141 -10.62 -1.53 5.49
CA ILE A 141 -10.78 -2.06 4.13
C ILE A 141 -10.42 -3.55 4.10
N ARG A 142 -11.13 -4.30 3.25
CA ARG A 142 -10.92 -5.75 3.10
C ARG A 142 -9.53 -6.05 2.53
N LEU A 143 -8.89 -7.08 3.06
CA LEU A 143 -7.56 -7.57 2.68
C LEU A 143 -7.35 -7.66 1.15
N LYS A 144 -8.39 -8.09 0.41
CA LYS A 144 -8.38 -8.19 -1.04
C LYS A 144 -8.15 -6.84 -1.73
N LYS A 145 -8.83 -5.79 -1.27
CA LYS A 145 -8.66 -4.43 -1.84
C LYS A 145 -7.26 -3.90 -1.57
N LEU A 146 -6.67 -4.22 -0.43
CA LEU A 146 -5.29 -3.86 -0.11
C LEU A 146 -4.27 -4.57 -1.00
N TRP A 147 -4.47 -5.87 -1.22
CA TRP A 147 -3.63 -6.59 -2.16
C TRP A 147 -3.73 -6.01 -3.58
N ILE A 148 -4.91 -5.61 -4.01
CA ILE A 148 -5.11 -4.93 -5.30
C ILE A 148 -4.38 -3.59 -5.34
N ALA A 149 -4.46 -2.78 -4.27
CA ALA A 149 -3.82 -1.47 -4.21
C ALA A 149 -2.29 -1.55 -4.26
N TYR A 150 -1.73 -2.41 -3.41
CA TYR A 150 -0.30 -2.39 -3.07
C TYR A 150 0.45 -3.68 -3.42
N GLY A 151 -0.26 -4.82 -3.55
CA GLY A 151 0.31 -6.15 -3.79
C GLY A 151 0.36 -6.56 -5.24
N MET A 152 -0.59 -6.09 -6.03
CA MET A 152 -0.77 -6.49 -7.41
C MET A 152 0.13 -5.69 -8.35
N GLN A 153 0.85 -6.38 -9.24
CA GLN A 153 1.49 -5.73 -10.38
C GLN A 153 0.50 -5.66 -11.56
N PRO A 154 0.15 -4.45 -12.04
CA PRO A 154 -0.77 -4.32 -13.16
C PRO A 154 -0.10 -4.78 -14.45
N ILE A 155 -0.85 -5.57 -15.25
CA ILE A 155 -0.40 -6.07 -16.55
C ILE A 155 -0.72 -5.08 -17.65
N SER A 156 -1.82 -4.32 -17.51
CA SER A 156 -2.29 -3.37 -18.50
C SER A 156 -2.88 -2.11 -17.86
N ARG A 157 -2.94 -1.05 -18.66
CA ARG A 157 -3.67 0.18 -18.38
C ARG A 157 -4.94 0.25 -19.20
N VAL A 158 -6.00 0.71 -18.56
CA VAL A 158 -7.32 0.89 -19.18
C VAL A 158 -7.73 2.34 -18.99
N THR A 159 -7.85 3.07 -20.10
CA THR A 159 -8.32 4.46 -20.08
C THR A 159 -9.84 4.47 -20.13
N ILE A 160 -10.46 5.26 -19.24
CA ILE A 160 -11.92 5.34 -19.08
C ILE A 160 -12.45 6.73 -19.41
N ASP A 161 -13.75 6.80 -19.73
CA ASP A 161 -14.48 8.04 -19.94
C ASP A 161 -14.90 8.72 -18.62
N GLU A 162 -15.42 9.95 -18.72
CA GLU A 162 -15.89 10.74 -17.58
C GLU A 162 -17.09 10.09 -16.87
N GLY A 163 -17.97 9.43 -17.61
CA GLY A 163 -19.12 8.74 -17.03
C GLY A 163 -18.70 7.56 -16.17
N ALA A 164 -17.74 6.74 -16.63
CA ALA A 164 -17.16 5.65 -15.86
C ALA A 164 -16.41 6.17 -14.63
N TYR A 165 -15.61 7.24 -14.77
CA TYR A 165 -14.91 7.85 -13.64
C TYR A 165 -15.88 8.36 -12.58
N SER A 166 -16.96 9.05 -12.98
CA SER A 166 -18.01 9.50 -12.06
C SER A 166 -18.70 8.34 -11.35
N ALA A 167 -18.99 7.25 -12.09
CA ALA A 167 -19.58 6.04 -11.50
C ALA A 167 -18.66 5.38 -10.46
N LEU A 168 -17.35 5.30 -10.75
CA LEU A 168 -16.36 4.76 -9.81
C LEU A 168 -16.34 5.54 -8.48
N LYS A 169 -16.37 6.87 -8.53
CA LYS A 169 -16.44 7.73 -7.33
C LYS A 169 -17.68 7.46 -6.47
N ASN A 170 -18.74 6.92 -7.05
CA ASN A 170 -19.97 6.54 -6.38
C ASN A 170 -20.04 5.03 -6.03
N ASP A 171 -18.90 4.39 -5.81
CA ASP A 171 -18.75 2.95 -5.45
C ASP A 171 -19.43 1.99 -6.44
N ALA A 172 -19.41 2.33 -7.73
CA ALA A 172 -19.92 1.46 -8.80
C ALA A 172 -18.82 0.56 -9.38
N SER A 173 -19.24 -0.54 -10.01
CA SER A 173 -18.34 -1.39 -10.80
C SER A 173 -17.97 -0.71 -12.12
N LEU A 174 -16.76 -0.96 -12.63
CA LEU A 174 -16.37 -0.52 -13.96
C LEU A 174 -16.98 -1.41 -15.02
N LEU A 175 -17.79 -0.81 -15.89
CA LEU A 175 -18.35 -1.48 -17.06
C LEU A 175 -17.38 -1.35 -18.25
N TYR A 176 -17.33 -2.36 -19.12
CA TYR A 176 -16.51 -2.31 -20.32
C TYR A 176 -16.93 -1.19 -21.28
N SER A 177 -18.22 -0.80 -21.27
CA SER A 177 -18.75 0.30 -22.09
C SER A 177 -18.14 1.67 -21.76
N GLY A 178 -17.59 1.86 -20.56
CA GLY A 178 -16.87 3.07 -20.15
C GLY A 178 -15.38 3.07 -20.50
N VAL A 179 -14.89 2.03 -21.19
CA VAL A 179 -13.49 1.91 -21.61
C VAL A 179 -13.28 2.60 -22.95
N ILE A 180 -12.34 3.54 -22.99
CA ILE A 180 -11.92 4.24 -24.23
C ILE A 180 -10.77 3.50 -24.91
N ASP A 181 -9.77 3.05 -24.14
CA ASP A 181 -8.55 2.44 -24.66
C ASP A 181 -7.96 1.40 -23.70
N VAL A 182 -7.19 0.46 -24.25
CA VAL A 182 -6.51 -0.62 -23.54
C VAL A 182 -5.07 -0.73 -24.05
N ASP A 183 -4.09 -0.52 -23.18
CA ASP A 183 -2.66 -0.51 -23.53
C ASP A 183 -2.15 -1.88 -23.99
N LYS A 184 -2.47 -2.95 -23.22
CA LYS A 184 -2.04 -4.32 -23.50
C LYS A 184 -3.17 -5.31 -23.30
N LYS A 185 -3.10 -6.45 -24.02
CA LYS A 185 -4.03 -7.56 -23.79
C LYS A 185 -3.92 -8.08 -22.36
N PHE A 186 -5.06 -8.43 -21.79
CA PHE A 186 -5.17 -9.02 -20.46
C PHE A 186 -6.23 -10.12 -20.41
N ASN A 187 -6.11 -11.01 -19.45
CA ASN A 187 -7.01 -12.12 -19.18
C ASN A 187 -7.89 -11.86 -17.95
N ILE A 188 -8.80 -12.77 -17.68
CA ILE A 188 -9.59 -12.75 -16.44
C ILE A 188 -8.66 -12.90 -15.24
N ASN A 189 -8.89 -12.12 -14.18
CA ASN A 189 -8.12 -11.97 -12.95
C ASN A 189 -6.76 -11.26 -13.12
N ASP A 190 -6.41 -10.78 -14.29
CA ASP A 190 -5.25 -9.91 -14.45
C ASP A 190 -5.49 -8.56 -13.76
N GLY A 191 -4.40 -8.00 -13.22
CA GLY A 191 -4.38 -6.69 -12.59
C GLY A 191 -4.38 -5.57 -13.62
N LEU A 192 -5.25 -4.58 -13.41
CA LEU A 192 -5.38 -3.41 -14.27
C LEU A 192 -5.20 -2.12 -13.51
N GLU A 193 -4.49 -1.16 -14.10
CA GLU A 193 -4.54 0.25 -13.72
C GLU A 193 -5.62 0.96 -14.53
N ILE A 194 -6.46 1.73 -13.85
CA ILE A 194 -7.52 2.51 -14.47
C ILE A 194 -7.06 3.96 -14.56
N VAL A 195 -7.05 4.49 -15.77
CA VAL A 195 -6.51 5.82 -16.07
C VAL A 195 -7.65 6.75 -16.50
N PHE A 196 -7.72 7.91 -15.90
CA PHE A 196 -8.56 9.03 -16.31
C PHE A 196 -7.74 10.30 -16.34
N ASP A 197 -7.84 11.08 -17.42
CA ASP A 197 -7.10 12.33 -17.63
C ASP A 197 -5.59 12.20 -17.33
N LYS A 198 -4.95 11.13 -17.88
CA LYS A 198 -3.53 10.76 -17.72
C LYS A 198 -3.11 10.32 -16.31
N ASN A 199 -4.00 10.34 -15.33
CA ASN A 199 -3.72 9.92 -13.97
C ASN A 199 -4.26 8.52 -13.71
N VAL A 200 -3.52 7.70 -12.97
CA VAL A 200 -4.04 6.44 -12.43
C VAL A 200 -4.99 6.78 -11.30
N VAL A 201 -6.26 6.45 -11.47
CA VAL A 201 -7.35 6.81 -10.52
C VAL A 201 -7.86 5.60 -9.75
N ALA A 202 -7.59 4.39 -10.24
CA ALA A 202 -8.02 3.16 -9.56
C ALA A 202 -7.16 1.97 -10.02
N LYS A 203 -7.24 0.86 -9.26
CA LYS A 203 -6.72 -0.45 -9.62
C LYS A 203 -7.77 -1.52 -9.41
N GLY A 204 -7.71 -2.62 -10.19
CA GLY A 204 -8.66 -3.71 -10.01
C GLY A 204 -8.31 -4.97 -10.78
N LEU A 205 -9.11 -6.02 -10.54
CA LEU A 205 -8.97 -7.32 -11.21
C LEU A 205 -10.01 -7.47 -12.30
N ALA A 206 -9.56 -7.81 -13.51
CA ALA A 206 -10.41 -8.05 -14.66
C ALA A 206 -11.39 -9.21 -14.43
N LYS A 207 -12.66 -9.04 -14.78
CA LYS A 207 -13.68 -10.10 -14.80
C LYS A 207 -13.91 -10.69 -16.20
N ILE A 208 -13.51 -9.97 -17.22
CA ILE A 208 -13.56 -10.39 -18.60
C ILE A 208 -12.22 -10.10 -19.27
N ALA A 209 -11.83 -10.87 -20.27
CA ALA A 209 -10.60 -10.65 -21.01
C ALA A 209 -10.74 -9.48 -22.01
N SER A 210 -9.61 -8.88 -22.40
CA SER A 210 -9.57 -7.74 -23.32
C SER A 210 -10.10 -8.07 -24.72
N ASP A 211 -10.06 -9.33 -25.15
CA ASP A 211 -10.52 -9.82 -26.44
C ASP A 211 -11.89 -10.51 -26.37
N ASP A 212 -12.58 -10.44 -25.23
CA ASP A 212 -13.93 -10.97 -25.09
C ASP A 212 -14.89 -10.24 -26.08
N LYS A 213 -15.66 -11.03 -26.82
CA LYS A 213 -16.63 -10.50 -27.79
C LYS A 213 -17.81 -9.79 -27.14
N ASN A 214 -18.09 -10.09 -25.86
CA ASN A 214 -19.19 -9.51 -25.10
C ASN A 214 -18.72 -8.31 -24.25
N LYS A 215 -18.39 -7.21 -24.92
CA LYS A 215 -17.91 -5.96 -24.27
C LYS A 215 -18.98 -5.19 -23.48
N ASN A 216 -20.14 -5.77 -23.19
CA ASN A 216 -21.22 -5.14 -22.45
C ASN A 216 -21.26 -5.53 -20.97
N GLY A 217 -20.27 -6.27 -20.48
CA GLY A 217 -20.22 -6.77 -19.12
C GLY A 217 -19.48 -5.86 -18.13
N VAL A 218 -19.47 -6.30 -16.88
CA VAL A 218 -18.65 -5.71 -15.81
C VAL A 218 -17.18 -6.07 -16.08
N LEU A 219 -16.36 -5.08 -16.39
CA LEU A 219 -14.91 -5.26 -16.55
C LEU A 219 -14.24 -5.50 -15.19
N ILE A 220 -14.56 -4.67 -14.20
CA ILE A 220 -14.05 -4.82 -12.83
C ILE A 220 -15.22 -4.63 -11.87
N HIS A 221 -15.44 -5.64 -11.02
CA HIS A 221 -16.47 -5.54 -9.98
C HIS A 221 -15.98 -4.60 -8.85
N LYS A 222 -16.88 -3.84 -8.24
CA LYS A 222 -16.55 -2.90 -7.15
C LYS A 222 -15.83 -3.53 -5.95
N ASP A 223 -16.09 -4.82 -5.66
CA ASP A 223 -15.39 -5.55 -4.59
C ASP A 223 -13.94 -5.91 -4.97
N ASP A 224 -13.61 -5.86 -6.27
CA ASP A 224 -12.32 -6.14 -6.86
C ASP A 224 -11.65 -4.88 -7.43
N LEU A 225 -12.11 -3.71 -7.00
CA LEU A 225 -11.65 -2.41 -7.42
C LEU A 225 -11.33 -1.55 -6.20
N ILE A 226 -10.26 -0.77 -6.30
CA ILE A 226 -9.90 0.26 -5.33
C ILE A 226 -9.65 1.58 -6.05
N ILE A 227 -10.19 2.66 -5.52
CA ILE A 227 -9.91 4.04 -5.94
C ILE A 227 -8.67 4.49 -5.20
N LEU A 228 -7.75 5.19 -5.88
CA LEU A 228 -6.47 5.67 -5.35
C LEU A 228 -6.56 7.15 -5.00
#